data_93b3d19802525e626061dea128bffe34
#
_entry.id   93b3d19802525e626061dea128bffe34
#
_cell.length_a   1.000
_cell.length_b   1.000
_cell.length_c   1.000
_cell.angle_alpha   90.00
_cell.angle_beta   90.00
_cell.angle_gamma   90.00
#
_symmetry.space_group_name_H-M   'P 1'
#
loop_
_entity.id
_entity.type
_entity.pdbx_description
1 polymer ?
#
loop_
_entity_poly.entity_id
_entity_poly.type
_entity_poly.pdbx_seq_one_letter_code
_entity_poly.pdbx_strand_id
1 'polypeptide(L)'
;MTGGEGSFMLRFVLPTENDRDAVLSFYNEVEKSGGECIGFRYRNDYDRWLSDMRNRHAGKDLPQGYVREDFYICYDGADVVGVFSLKFELTDYLLNYGGHVGYAVRPSRRCEGIATRILAEGMNIARRSGFERLLCICDDDNYASEKVIIKNGGVLENTLYDPDEKVTVKRYWIGL
;
A
#
# COMPACT_ATOMS: atom_id res chain seq x y z
N MET A 1 31.08 -2.08 21.11
CA MET A 1 29.96 -1.11 21.12
C MET A 1 28.92 -1.67 20.16
N THR A 2 27.96 -2.41 20.70
CA THR A 2 26.89 -3.05 19.97
C THR A 2 25.79 -2.02 19.79
N GLY A 3 25.67 -1.49 18.57
CA GLY A 3 24.53 -0.65 18.19
C GLY A 3 23.26 -1.50 18.27
N GLY A 4 22.40 -1.20 19.24
CA GLY A 4 21.10 -1.83 19.37
C GLY A 4 20.26 -1.52 18.12
N GLU A 5 19.98 -2.53 17.32
CA GLU A 5 18.88 -2.49 16.35
C GLU A 5 17.58 -2.37 17.15
N GLY A 6 17.13 -1.16 17.39
CA GLY A 6 15.80 -0.89 17.90
C GLY A 6 14.81 -1.44 16.88
N SER A 7 14.23 -2.59 17.16
CA SER A 7 13.13 -3.15 16.39
C SER A 7 11.91 -2.21 16.58
N PHE A 8 11.85 -1.14 15.79
CA PHE A 8 10.66 -0.30 15.72
C PHE A 8 9.56 -1.12 15.05
N MET A 9 8.59 -1.58 15.85
CA MET A 9 7.40 -2.24 15.30
C MET A 9 6.48 -1.17 14.70
N LEU A 10 6.27 -1.24 13.39
CA LEU A 10 5.27 -0.41 12.73
C LEU A 10 3.87 -0.83 13.22
N ARG A 11 3.05 0.15 13.57
CA ARG A 11 1.67 -0.07 13.97
C ARG A 11 0.74 0.20 12.79
N PHE A 12 -0.02 -0.80 12.38
CA PHE A 12 -1.01 -0.74 11.31
C PHE A 12 -2.39 -0.53 11.91
N VAL A 13 -3.08 0.52 11.49
CA VAL A 13 -4.43 0.83 11.95
C VAL A 13 -5.34 1.15 10.77
N LEU A 14 -6.59 0.72 10.86
CA LEU A 14 -7.63 1.23 9.97
C LEU A 14 -7.90 2.71 10.33
N PRO A 15 -8.10 3.60 9.34
CA PRO A 15 -8.26 5.02 9.59
C PRO A 15 -9.51 5.34 10.42
N THR A 16 -9.37 6.33 11.29
CA THR A 16 -10.44 6.89 12.12
C THR A 16 -10.46 8.41 12.04
N GLU A 17 -11.44 9.04 12.67
CA GLU A 17 -11.51 10.51 12.77
C GLU A 17 -10.28 11.12 13.46
N ASN A 18 -9.67 10.37 14.39
CA ASN A 18 -8.52 10.83 15.18
C ASN A 18 -7.22 10.88 14.36
N ASP A 19 -7.17 10.23 13.19
CA ASP A 19 -5.99 10.16 12.35
C ASP A 19 -5.89 11.31 11.34
N ARG A 20 -6.90 12.22 11.30
CA ARG A 20 -7.06 13.28 10.31
C ARG A 20 -5.78 14.08 10.08
N ASP A 21 -5.26 14.70 11.11
CA ASP A 21 -4.11 15.63 10.99
C ASP A 21 -2.83 14.89 10.56
N ALA A 22 -2.61 13.69 11.10
CA ALA A 22 -1.46 12.87 10.78
C ALA A 22 -1.50 12.36 9.32
N VAL A 23 -2.69 11.94 8.86
CA VAL A 23 -2.91 11.48 7.49
C VAL A 23 -2.78 12.63 6.49
N LEU A 24 -3.39 13.79 6.78
CA LEU A 24 -3.27 14.97 5.93
C LEU A 24 -1.81 15.46 5.84
N SER A 25 -1.08 15.44 6.97
CA SER A 25 0.35 15.75 6.98
C SER A 25 1.15 14.81 6.06
N PHE A 26 0.87 13.50 6.12
CA PHE A 26 1.50 12.51 5.25
C PHE A 26 1.23 12.78 3.77
N TYR A 27 -0.04 12.98 3.38
CA TYR A 27 -0.41 13.21 1.99
C TYR A 27 0.11 14.54 1.44
N ASN A 28 0.10 15.61 2.25
CA ASN A 28 0.68 16.90 1.87
C ASN A 28 2.18 16.77 1.54
N GLU A 29 2.91 15.95 2.26
CA GLU A 29 4.33 15.72 1.99
C GLU A 29 4.54 14.89 0.73
N VAL A 30 3.73 13.84 0.51
CA VAL A 30 3.75 13.03 -0.72
C VAL A 30 3.49 13.92 -1.93
N GLU A 31 2.45 14.74 -1.89
CA GLU A 31 2.08 15.65 -2.97
C GLU A 31 3.17 16.69 -3.28
N LYS A 32 3.75 17.29 -2.24
CA LYS A 32 4.87 18.26 -2.40
C LYS A 32 6.12 17.61 -3.02
N SER A 33 6.30 16.30 -2.85
CA SER A 33 7.40 15.55 -3.46
C SER A 33 7.14 15.14 -4.92
N GLY A 34 5.99 15.50 -5.49
CA GLY A 34 5.57 15.06 -6.83
C GLY A 34 5.12 13.59 -6.89
N GLY A 35 4.92 12.94 -5.74
CA GLY A 35 4.44 11.56 -5.68
C GLY A 35 2.92 11.46 -5.82
N GLU A 36 2.45 10.27 -6.15
CA GLU A 36 1.03 9.96 -6.16
C GLU A 36 0.53 9.56 -4.78
N CYS A 37 -0.70 10.03 -4.45
CA CYS A 37 -1.35 9.72 -3.20
C CYS A 37 -2.17 8.42 -3.34
N ILE A 38 -1.55 7.28 -3.06
CA ILE A 38 -2.22 5.98 -3.07
C ILE A 38 -3.44 6.03 -2.14
N GLY A 39 -4.62 5.70 -2.70
CA GLY A 39 -5.86 5.58 -1.96
C GLY A 39 -6.51 6.90 -1.51
N PHE A 40 -5.90 8.07 -1.71
CA PHE A 40 -6.45 9.36 -1.25
C PHE A 40 -7.06 10.19 -2.41
N ARG A 41 -8.29 9.87 -2.77
CA ARG A 41 -8.97 10.52 -3.91
C ARG A 41 -9.59 11.89 -3.59
N TYR A 42 -9.89 12.16 -2.30
CA TYR A 42 -10.63 13.35 -1.86
C TYR A 42 -9.69 14.28 -1.08
N ARG A 43 -8.77 14.93 -1.78
CA ARG A 43 -7.62 15.69 -1.23
C ARG A 43 -7.98 16.70 -0.13
N ASN A 44 -9.20 17.26 -0.13
CA ASN A 44 -9.63 18.29 0.82
C ASN A 44 -10.84 17.85 1.68
N ASP A 45 -11.25 16.59 1.60
CA ASP A 45 -12.42 16.08 2.30
C ASP A 45 -12.08 14.75 2.99
N TYR A 46 -11.46 14.87 4.16
CA TYR A 46 -11.09 13.70 4.96
C TYR A 46 -12.31 12.87 5.38
N ASP A 47 -13.45 13.50 5.67
CA ASP A 47 -14.63 12.77 6.14
C ASP A 47 -15.21 11.90 5.03
N ARG A 48 -15.24 12.45 3.81
CA ARG A 48 -15.64 11.69 2.63
C ARG A 48 -14.68 10.55 2.32
N TRP A 49 -13.36 10.83 2.41
CA TRP A 49 -12.34 9.79 2.25
C TRP A 49 -12.48 8.69 3.29
N LEU A 50 -12.67 9.03 4.57
CA LEU A 50 -12.85 8.08 5.66
C LEU A 50 -14.11 7.23 5.48
N SER A 51 -15.21 7.84 5.02
CA SER A 51 -16.44 7.13 4.68
C SER A 51 -16.21 6.11 3.55
N ASP A 52 -15.46 6.50 2.49
CA ASP A 52 -15.09 5.61 1.40
C ASP A 52 -14.24 4.42 1.89
N MET A 53 -13.24 4.68 2.74
CA MET A 53 -12.40 3.62 3.34
C MET A 53 -13.23 2.64 4.18
N ARG A 54 -14.21 3.13 4.93
CA ARG A 54 -15.14 2.29 5.72
C ARG A 54 -16.03 1.43 4.83
N ASN A 55 -16.54 1.99 3.74
CA ASN A 55 -17.34 1.24 2.77
C ASN A 55 -16.51 0.15 2.08
N ARG A 56 -15.28 0.45 1.71
CA ARG A 56 -14.35 -0.55 1.13
C ARG A 56 -14.03 -1.65 2.10
N HIS A 57 -13.72 -1.32 3.35
CA HIS A 57 -13.50 -2.32 4.41
C HIS A 57 -14.72 -3.23 4.60
N ALA A 58 -15.92 -2.65 4.62
CA ALA A 58 -17.17 -3.39 4.75
C ALA A 58 -17.60 -4.15 3.48
N GLY A 59 -16.98 -3.87 2.32
CA GLY A 59 -17.41 -4.40 1.03
C GLY A 59 -18.79 -3.91 0.60
N LYS A 60 -19.17 -2.67 1.01
CA LYS A 60 -20.52 -2.10 0.79
C LYS A 60 -20.43 -0.85 -0.10
N ASP A 61 -21.46 -0.68 -0.91
CA ASP A 61 -21.63 0.50 -1.77
C ASP A 61 -20.40 0.79 -2.64
N LEU A 62 -19.74 -0.27 -3.11
CA LEU A 62 -18.53 -0.16 -3.91
C LEU A 62 -18.88 0.31 -5.32
N PRO A 63 -18.15 1.29 -5.88
CA PRO A 63 -18.24 1.64 -7.28
C PRO A 63 -17.95 0.43 -8.19
N GLN A 64 -18.45 0.45 -9.41
CA GLN A 64 -18.14 -0.60 -10.38
C GLN A 64 -16.64 -0.75 -10.58
N GLY A 65 -16.14 -1.98 -10.56
CA GLY A 65 -14.72 -2.30 -10.71
C GLY A 65 -13.93 -2.24 -9.39
N TYR A 66 -14.55 -1.81 -8.29
CA TYR A 66 -13.92 -1.82 -6.96
C TYR A 66 -14.23 -3.14 -6.25
N VAL A 67 -13.29 -3.55 -5.42
CA VAL A 67 -13.39 -4.74 -4.57
C VAL A 67 -13.27 -4.34 -3.10
N ARG A 68 -13.60 -5.27 -2.21
CA ARG A 68 -13.30 -5.08 -0.79
C ARG A 68 -11.81 -4.83 -0.59
N GLU A 69 -11.49 -3.81 0.20
CA GLU A 69 -10.12 -3.37 0.43
C GLU A 69 -9.95 -2.89 1.88
N ASP A 70 -8.94 -3.38 2.55
CA ASP A 70 -8.50 -2.84 3.84
C ASP A 70 -7.37 -1.85 3.60
N PHE A 71 -7.57 -0.61 4.05
CA PHE A 71 -6.56 0.44 3.95
C PHE A 71 -6.00 0.74 5.34
N TYR A 72 -4.70 0.60 5.50
CA TYR A 72 -4.01 0.80 6.77
C TYR A 72 -3.12 2.03 6.74
N ILE A 73 -3.14 2.77 7.84
CA ILE A 73 -2.16 3.81 8.16
C ILE A 73 -1.04 3.14 8.96
N CYS A 74 0.22 3.35 8.54
CA CYS A 74 1.39 2.77 9.16
C CYS A 74 2.10 3.82 10.01
N TYR A 75 2.09 3.61 11.33
CA TYR A 75 2.73 4.48 12.30
C TYR A 75 4.09 3.94 12.76
N ASP A 76 5.04 4.86 12.95
CA ASP A 76 6.26 4.68 13.72
C ASP A 76 6.22 5.67 14.89
N GLY A 77 5.97 5.18 16.10
CA GLY A 77 5.63 6.04 17.23
C GLY A 77 4.32 6.83 16.98
N ALA A 78 4.43 8.16 16.96
CA ALA A 78 3.31 9.07 16.68
C ALA A 78 3.21 9.48 15.20
N ASP A 79 4.24 9.20 14.40
CA ASP A 79 4.31 9.66 13.02
C ASP A 79 3.72 8.64 12.04
N VAL A 80 2.91 9.12 11.08
CA VAL A 80 2.52 8.34 9.93
C VAL A 80 3.69 8.27 8.96
N VAL A 81 4.29 7.09 8.83
CA VAL A 81 5.46 6.85 7.97
C VAL A 81 5.11 6.22 6.64
N GLY A 82 3.88 5.73 6.50
CA GLY A 82 3.42 5.15 5.26
C GLY A 82 1.98 4.67 5.33
N VAL A 83 1.53 4.09 4.25
CA VAL A 83 0.22 3.46 4.08
C VAL A 83 0.35 2.11 3.40
N PHE A 84 -0.62 1.23 3.64
CA PHE A 84 -0.72 -0.08 3.01
C PHE A 84 -2.17 -0.40 2.71
N SER A 85 -2.45 -0.94 1.54
CA SER A 85 -3.77 -1.45 1.18
C SER A 85 -3.72 -2.92 0.77
N LEU A 86 -4.76 -3.66 1.15
CA LEU A 86 -4.96 -5.06 0.80
C LEU A 86 -6.32 -5.23 0.16
N LYS A 87 -6.35 -5.59 -1.12
CA LYS A 87 -7.55 -5.94 -1.88
C LYS A 87 -7.81 -7.43 -1.75
N PHE A 88 -9.04 -7.80 -1.44
CA PHE A 88 -9.44 -9.19 -1.15
C PHE A 88 -9.76 -10.00 -2.40
N GLU A 89 -10.01 -9.34 -3.51
CA GLU A 89 -10.35 -9.95 -4.78
C GLU A 89 -9.55 -9.31 -5.92
N LEU A 90 -9.35 -10.04 -6.99
CA LEU A 90 -8.75 -9.53 -8.21
C LEU A 90 -9.79 -9.51 -9.33
N THR A 91 -10.21 -8.31 -9.76
CA THR A 91 -10.88 -8.13 -11.04
C THR A 91 -9.88 -8.38 -12.18
N ASP A 92 -10.35 -8.49 -13.42
CA ASP A 92 -9.46 -8.64 -14.58
C ASP A 92 -8.39 -7.54 -14.63
N TYR A 93 -8.77 -6.29 -14.33
CA TYR A 93 -7.84 -5.18 -14.25
C TYR A 93 -6.81 -5.36 -13.11
N LEU A 94 -7.27 -5.68 -11.92
CA LEU A 94 -6.38 -5.89 -10.77
C LEU A 94 -5.46 -7.10 -10.98
N LEU A 95 -5.96 -8.15 -11.60
CA LEU A 95 -5.15 -9.34 -11.92
C LEU A 95 -4.00 -8.99 -12.88
N ASN A 96 -4.26 -8.12 -13.86
CA ASN A 96 -3.26 -7.78 -14.87
C ASN A 96 -2.38 -6.60 -14.48
N TYR A 97 -2.94 -5.55 -13.82
CA TYR A 97 -2.27 -4.25 -13.69
C TYR A 97 -2.25 -3.67 -12.28
N GLY A 98 -3.13 -4.10 -11.35
CA GLY A 98 -3.24 -3.48 -10.04
C GLY A 98 -2.72 -4.31 -8.86
N GLY A 99 -2.87 -5.63 -8.90
CA GLY A 99 -2.47 -6.54 -7.82
C GLY A 99 -3.34 -6.44 -6.56
N HIS A 100 -2.97 -7.26 -5.55
CA HIS A 100 -3.63 -7.27 -4.24
C HIS A 100 -3.21 -6.10 -3.35
N VAL A 101 -1.99 -5.61 -3.48
CA VAL A 101 -1.40 -4.68 -2.52
C VAL A 101 -0.98 -3.36 -3.15
N GLY A 102 -1.13 -2.29 -2.38
CA GLY A 102 -0.52 -1.01 -2.63
C GLY A 102 0.15 -0.50 -1.36
N TYR A 103 1.25 0.22 -1.49
CA TYR A 103 1.92 0.85 -0.35
C TYR A 103 2.64 2.13 -0.78
N ALA A 104 2.78 3.05 0.16
CA ALA A 104 3.59 4.24 -0.02
C ALA A 104 4.31 4.58 1.29
N VAL A 105 5.45 5.24 1.18
CA VAL A 105 6.27 5.69 2.31
C VAL A 105 6.38 7.21 2.29
N ARG A 106 6.28 7.83 3.47
CA ARG A 106 6.51 9.26 3.67
C ARG A 106 7.84 9.68 3.02
N PRO A 107 7.86 10.70 2.15
CA PRO A 107 9.06 11.09 1.43
C PRO A 107 10.29 11.32 2.30
N SER A 108 10.14 12.02 3.44
CA SER A 108 11.22 12.29 4.39
C SER A 108 11.76 11.04 5.13
N ARG A 109 11.03 9.90 5.02
CA ARG A 109 11.39 8.63 5.67
C ARG A 109 11.74 7.53 4.67
N ARG A 110 12.00 7.91 3.40
CA ARG A 110 12.46 6.97 2.36
C ARG A 110 13.90 6.54 2.63
N CYS A 111 14.29 5.41 2.03
CA CYS A 111 15.63 4.79 2.17
C CYS A 111 15.97 4.27 3.59
N GLU A 112 15.00 4.24 4.52
CA GLU A 112 15.14 3.67 5.88
C GLU A 112 14.65 2.21 5.97
N GLY A 113 14.34 1.55 4.84
CA GLY A 113 13.81 0.18 4.82
C GLY A 113 12.34 0.07 5.21
N ILE A 114 11.63 1.19 5.43
CA ILE A 114 10.22 1.22 5.87
C ILE A 114 9.31 0.49 4.89
N ALA A 115 9.45 0.71 3.57
CA ALA A 115 8.64 0.03 2.55
C ALA A 115 8.75 -1.50 2.65
N THR A 116 9.97 -2.02 2.85
CA THR A 116 10.22 -3.46 3.00
C THR A 116 9.50 -4.00 4.25
N ARG A 117 9.50 -3.26 5.34
CA ARG A 117 8.81 -3.64 6.59
C ARG A 117 7.30 -3.51 6.46
N ILE A 118 6.80 -2.48 5.75
CA ILE A 118 5.37 -2.33 5.45
C ILE A 118 4.87 -3.54 4.68
N LEU A 119 5.55 -3.95 3.61
CA LEU A 119 5.14 -5.11 2.84
C LEU A 119 5.24 -6.40 3.65
N ALA A 120 6.29 -6.59 4.45
CA ALA A 120 6.45 -7.77 5.32
C ALA A 120 5.30 -7.90 6.32
N GLU A 121 4.90 -6.80 7.00
CA GLU A 121 3.76 -6.83 7.92
C GLU A 121 2.44 -6.96 7.17
N GLY A 122 2.30 -6.33 6.01
CA GLY A 122 1.16 -6.53 5.11
C GLY A 122 0.96 -8.00 4.71
N MET A 123 2.05 -8.74 4.47
CA MET A 123 2.01 -10.19 4.24
C MET A 123 1.50 -10.95 5.47
N ASN A 124 1.90 -10.55 6.69
CA ASN A 124 1.37 -11.13 7.92
C ASN A 124 -0.14 -10.88 8.08
N ILE A 125 -0.60 -9.67 7.74
CA ILE A 125 -2.04 -9.32 7.73
C ILE A 125 -2.78 -10.20 6.71
N ALA A 126 -2.27 -10.30 5.50
CA ALA A 126 -2.87 -11.12 4.45
C ALA A 126 -2.92 -12.61 4.84
N ARG A 127 -1.85 -13.17 5.44
CA ARG A 127 -1.83 -14.54 5.94
C ARG A 127 -2.91 -14.78 7.00
N ARG A 128 -3.08 -13.86 7.95
CA ARG A 128 -4.16 -13.93 8.96
C ARG A 128 -5.55 -13.81 8.33
N SER A 129 -5.65 -13.18 7.16
CA SER A 129 -6.88 -13.05 6.38
C SER A 129 -7.15 -14.22 5.43
N GLY A 130 -6.31 -15.27 5.45
CA GLY A 130 -6.51 -16.50 4.68
C GLY A 130 -5.91 -16.50 3.28
N PHE A 131 -5.06 -15.52 2.95
CA PHE A 131 -4.34 -15.55 1.67
C PHE A 131 -3.19 -16.57 1.73
N GLU A 132 -3.00 -17.30 0.64
CA GLU A 132 -1.87 -18.21 0.43
C GLU A 132 -0.73 -17.53 -0.36
N ARG A 133 -1.08 -16.54 -1.17
CA ARG A 133 -0.15 -15.77 -2.00
C ARG A 133 -0.69 -14.39 -2.31
N LEU A 134 0.21 -13.45 -2.58
CA LEU A 134 -0.13 -12.09 -2.99
C LEU A 134 0.45 -11.79 -4.37
N LEU A 135 -0.35 -11.15 -5.21
CA LEU A 135 0.12 -10.51 -6.43
C LEU A 135 0.53 -9.08 -6.11
N CYS A 136 1.80 -8.77 -6.29
CA CYS A 136 2.38 -7.43 -6.20
C CYS A 136 2.74 -6.94 -7.60
N ILE A 137 2.36 -5.72 -7.92
CA ILE A 137 2.62 -5.12 -9.23
C ILE A 137 3.32 -3.78 -9.03
N CYS A 138 4.27 -3.46 -9.87
CA CYS A 138 4.91 -2.14 -9.93
C CYS A 138 5.24 -1.79 -11.38
N ASP A 139 5.36 -0.50 -11.66
CA ASP A 139 5.83 -0.03 -12.96
C ASP A 139 7.24 -0.56 -13.23
N ASP A 140 7.57 -0.79 -14.49
CA ASP A 140 8.85 -1.41 -14.90
C ASP A 140 10.06 -0.55 -14.59
N ASP A 141 9.88 0.77 -14.48
CA ASP A 141 10.90 1.74 -14.07
C ASP A 141 10.91 2.05 -12.56
N ASN A 142 9.96 1.52 -11.79
CA ASN A 142 9.90 1.68 -10.33
C ASN A 142 10.83 0.68 -9.62
N TYR A 143 12.14 0.87 -9.81
CA TYR A 143 13.17 0.01 -9.22
C TYR A 143 13.13 -0.03 -7.68
N ALA A 144 12.59 1.01 -7.04
CA ALA A 144 12.47 1.05 -5.59
C ALA A 144 11.41 0.04 -5.11
N SER A 145 10.23 0.02 -5.73
CA SER A 145 9.17 -0.94 -5.43
C SER A 145 9.59 -2.36 -5.80
N GLU A 146 10.21 -2.54 -6.96
CA GLU A 146 10.75 -3.84 -7.39
C GLU A 146 11.70 -4.45 -6.35
N LYS A 147 12.66 -3.67 -5.83
CA LYS A 147 13.58 -4.13 -4.78
C LYS A 147 12.85 -4.52 -3.49
N VAL A 148 11.82 -3.77 -3.10
CA VAL A 148 10.99 -4.08 -1.92
C VAL A 148 10.27 -5.41 -2.10
N ILE A 149 9.66 -5.62 -3.27
CA ILE A 149 8.92 -6.85 -3.61
C ILE A 149 9.87 -8.06 -3.60
N ILE A 150 11.02 -7.95 -4.29
CA ILE A 150 12.02 -9.04 -4.35
C ILE A 150 12.57 -9.38 -2.95
N LYS A 151 12.85 -8.37 -2.11
CA LYS A 151 13.31 -8.59 -0.72
C LYS A 151 12.28 -9.34 0.13
N ASN A 152 11.00 -9.25 -0.19
CA ASN A 152 9.91 -9.95 0.47
C ASN A 152 9.56 -11.28 -0.21
N GLY A 153 10.41 -11.80 -1.09
CA GLY A 153 10.24 -13.11 -1.71
C GLY A 153 9.41 -13.08 -2.99
N GLY A 154 9.24 -11.91 -3.61
CA GLY A 154 8.53 -11.77 -4.89
C GLY A 154 9.26 -12.48 -6.03
N VAL A 155 8.52 -13.31 -6.75
CA VAL A 155 8.98 -14.01 -7.96
C VAL A 155 8.28 -13.41 -9.17
N LEU A 156 9.06 -12.91 -10.12
CA LEU A 156 8.53 -12.31 -11.35
C LEU A 156 7.77 -13.38 -12.16
N GLU A 157 6.52 -13.09 -12.48
CA GLU A 157 5.72 -13.93 -13.39
C GLU A 157 5.88 -13.47 -14.83
N ASN A 158 5.63 -12.20 -15.07
CA ASN A 158 5.72 -11.57 -16.39
C ASN A 158 5.70 -10.04 -16.31
N THR A 159 5.78 -9.43 -17.49
CA THR A 159 5.64 -8.00 -17.70
C THR A 159 4.52 -7.77 -18.69
N LEU A 160 3.63 -6.82 -18.40
CA LEU A 160 2.48 -6.46 -19.25
C LEU A 160 2.46 -4.96 -19.54
N TYR A 161 1.95 -4.59 -20.69
CA TYR A 161 1.65 -3.18 -21.01
C TYR A 161 0.21 -2.87 -20.66
N ASP A 162 -0.01 -1.88 -19.78
CA ASP A 162 -1.33 -1.33 -19.47
C ASP A 162 -1.68 -0.26 -20.50
N PRO A 163 -2.67 -0.51 -21.38
CA PRO A 163 -3.05 0.44 -22.41
C PRO A 163 -3.80 1.67 -21.88
N ASP A 164 -4.45 1.55 -20.71
CA ASP A 164 -5.23 2.62 -20.11
C ASP A 164 -4.33 3.66 -19.45
N GLU A 165 -3.35 3.21 -18.67
CA GLU A 165 -2.36 4.07 -18.00
C GLU A 165 -1.12 4.33 -18.86
N LYS A 166 -0.95 3.59 -19.98
CA LYS A 166 0.19 3.69 -20.91
C LYS A 166 1.54 3.43 -20.26
N VAL A 167 1.57 2.52 -19.32
CA VAL A 167 2.77 2.10 -18.59
C VAL A 167 3.00 0.61 -18.78
N THR A 168 4.25 0.19 -18.64
CA THR A 168 4.60 -1.23 -18.55
C THR A 168 4.72 -1.61 -17.07
N VAL A 169 4.12 -2.72 -16.67
CA VAL A 169 4.14 -3.19 -15.30
C VAL A 169 4.78 -4.56 -15.19
N LYS A 170 5.45 -4.80 -14.06
CA LYS A 170 6.01 -6.10 -13.67
C LYS A 170 5.12 -6.73 -12.61
N ARG A 171 4.77 -8.00 -12.81
CA ARG A 171 3.89 -8.78 -11.94
C ARG A 171 4.69 -9.82 -11.16
N TYR A 172 4.59 -9.74 -9.84
CA TYR A 172 5.30 -10.61 -8.91
C TYR A 172 4.34 -11.37 -8.02
N TRP A 173 4.55 -12.68 -7.84
CA TRP A 173 3.85 -13.44 -6.82
C TRP A 173 4.73 -13.64 -5.58
N ILE A 174 4.15 -13.43 -4.41
CA ILE A 174 4.75 -13.71 -3.11
C ILE A 174 3.93 -14.82 -2.44
N GLY A 175 4.56 -15.95 -2.12
CA GLY A 175 3.96 -17.00 -1.27
C GLY A 175 3.92 -16.55 0.20
N LEU A 176 2.87 -16.90 0.94
CA LEU A 176 2.66 -16.50 2.32
C LEU A 176 2.86 -17.67 3.30
#